data_d4cdfdd85b5a7b4f2b812039d1511e86
#
_entry.id   d4cdfdd85b5a7b4f2b812039d1511e86
#
_cell.length_a   1.000
_cell.length_b   1.000
_cell.length_c   1.000
_cell.angle_alpha   90.00
_cell.angle_beta   90.00
_cell.angle_gamma   90.00
#
_symmetry.space_group_name_H-M   'P 1'
#
loop_
_entity.id
_entity.type
_entity.pdbx_description
1 polymer ?
#
loop_
_entity_poly.entity_id
_entity_poly.type
_entity_poly.pdbx_seq_one_letter_code
_entity_poly.pdbx_strand_id
1 'polypeptide(L)'
;MKLASPNSTGFTGERVVSDLQINNGRLIYTSIIPSADPCEFGGKSWLMEQEPVSGARLSYSVFDVNNDGKIDGNDYITITINGQTVTAPVSGQSFDQLKSKDTIISNPTNPEVELKFSSGSNGEIISVEEQGGGDLLGRQSWRELQ
;
A
#
# COMPACT_ATOMS: atom_id res chain seq x y z
N MET A 1 -3.60 -14.30 10.86
CA MET A 1 -2.56 -13.38 11.38
C MET A 1 -3.30 -12.32 12.19
N LYS A 2 -2.93 -12.09 13.45
CA LYS A 2 -3.54 -11.04 14.28
C LYS A 2 -2.62 -9.83 14.21
N LEU A 3 -3.06 -8.76 13.59
CA LEU A 3 -2.35 -7.50 13.53
C LEU A 3 -2.75 -6.66 14.75
N ALA A 4 -1.79 -6.29 15.57
CA ALA A 4 -2.01 -5.41 16.72
C ALA A 4 -1.31 -4.09 16.45
N SER A 5 -2.03 -2.98 16.58
CA SER A 5 -1.40 -1.66 16.62
C SER A 5 -0.58 -1.54 17.90
N PRO A 6 0.68 -1.07 17.85
CA PRO A 6 1.55 -0.96 19.04
C PRO A 6 1.00 -0.03 20.13
N ASN A 7 0.00 0.79 19.82
CA ASN A 7 -0.61 1.75 20.74
C ASN A 7 -2.05 1.40 21.16
N SER A 8 -2.56 0.22 20.77
CA SER A 8 -3.91 -0.20 21.16
C SER A 8 -3.86 -1.18 22.34
N THR A 9 -4.69 -0.94 23.34
CA THR A 9 -4.88 -1.84 24.50
C THR A 9 -5.72 -3.09 24.18
N GLY A 10 -5.90 -3.42 22.88
CA GLY A 10 -6.70 -4.54 22.44
C GLY A 10 -6.57 -4.85 20.95
N PHE A 11 -7.19 -5.94 20.54
CA PHE A 11 -7.29 -6.31 19.12
C PHE A 11 -8.34 -5.41 18.44
N THR A 12 -7.93 -4.69 17.40
CA THR A 12 -8.82 -3.82 16.61
C THR A 12 -9.69 -4.58 15.62
N GLY A 13 -9.52 -5.90 15.51
CA GLY A 13 -10.21 -6.72 14.52
C GLY A 13 -9.70 -6.55 13.10
N GLU A 14 -8.51 -5.99 12.95
CA GLU A 14 -7.88 -5.83 11.64
C GLU A 14 -7.73 -7.17 10.92
N ARG A 15 -8.11 -7.20 9.65
CA ARG A 15 -8.08 -8.40 8.82
C ARG A 15 -7.88 -8.08 7.35
N VAL A 16 -7.23 -8.98 6.64
CA VAL A 16 -7.16 -8.96 5.18
C VAL A 16 -8.39 -9.71 4.64
N VAL A 17 -9.19 -9.06 3.81
CA VAL A 17 -10.41 -9.61 3.24
C VAL A 17 -10.41 -9.63 1.71
N SER A 18 -9.41 -9.03 1.09
CA SER A 18 -9.21 -9.03 -0.36
C SER A 18 -8.12 -10.01 -0.78
N ASP A 19 -8.12 -10.38 -2.05
CA ASP A 19 -7.04 -11.16 -2.63
C ASP A 19 -5.71 -10.40 -2.55
N LEU A 20 -4.65 -11.13 -2.29
CA LEU A 20 -3.29 -10.65 -2.41
C LEU A 20 -2.92 -10.46 -3.88
N GLN A 21 -2.17 -9.41 -4.19
CA GLN A 21 -1.66 -9.13 -5.52
C GLN A 21 -0.13 -9.09 -5.47
N ILE A 22 0.50 -9.56 -6.54
CA ILE A 22 1.94 -9.33 -6.74
C ILE A 22 2.08 -8.49 -7.99
N ASN A 23 2.67 -7.32 -7.84
CA ASN A 23 2.96 -6.40 -8.94
C ASN A 23 4.34 -5.78 -8.73
N ASN A 24 5.14 -5.71 -9.77
CA ASN A 24 6.49 -5.14 -9.74
C ASN A 24 7.37 -5.67 -8.58
N GLY A 25 7.25 -6.97 -8.25
CA GLY A 25 7.99 -7.60 -7.15
C GLY A 25 7.51 -7.21 -5.74
N ARG A 26 6.36 -6.56 -5.62
CA ARG A 26 5.75 -6.15 -4.36
C ARG A 26 4.49 -6.97 -4.08
N LEU A 27 4.30 -7.36 -2.82
CA LEU A 27 3.07 -7.93 -2.32
C LEU A 27 2.14 -6.80 -1.89
N ILE A 28 0.99 -6.70 -2.53
CA ILE A 28 0.00 -5.64 -2.36
C ILE A 28 -1.28 -6.22 -1.80
N TYR A 29 -1.80 -5.63 -0.74
CA TYR A 29 -3.08 -6.04 -0.17
C TYR A 29 -3.73 -4.92 0.63
N THR A 30 -5.04 -5.04 0.82
CA THR A 30 -5.82 -4.15 1.68
C THR A 30 -6.24 -4.89 2.95
N SER A 31 -5.91 -4.32 4.10
CA SER A 31 -6.50 -4.73 5.38
C SER A 31 -7.61 -3.77 5.78
N ILE A 32 -8.57 -4.26 6.55
CA ILE A 32 -9.68 -3.47 7.06
C ILE A 32 -9.76 -3.59 8.59
N ILE A 33 -10.16 -2.49 9.23
CA ILE A 33 -10.49 -2.41 10.64
C ILE A 33 -11.96 -1.95 10.70
N PRO A 34 -12.93 -2.86 10.94
CA PRO A 34 -14.34 -2.49 11.00
C PRO A 34 -14.61 -1.50 12.14
N SER A 35 -15.56 -0.58 11.93
CA SER A 35 -16.08 0.26 13.00
C SER A 35 -16.76 -0.61 14.06
N ALA A 36 -16.63 -0.19 15.32
CA ALA A 36 -17.37 -0.79 16.43
C ALA A 36 -18.83 -0.26 16.50
N ASP A 37 -19.13 0.83 15.81
CA ASP A 37 -20.48 1.39 15.73
C ASP A 37 -21.23 0.77 14.53
N PRO A 38 -22.31 0.02 14.79
CA PRO A 38 -23.08 -0.62 13.72
C PRO A 38 -23.87 0.39 12.85
N CYS A 39 -23.98 1.64 13.28
CA CYS A 39 -24.65 2.69 12.54
C CYS A 39 -23.70 3.47 11.61
N GLU A 40 -22.40 3.27 11.73
CA GLU A 40 -21.41 3.84 10.83
C GLU A 40 -21.14 2.92 9.65
N PHE A 41 -21.12 3.48 8.46
CA PHE A 41 -20.73 2.77 7.22
C PHE A 41 -19.24 2.65 7.14
N GLY A 42 -18.67 1.74 7.93
CA GLY A 42 -17.28 1.58 7.63
C GLY A 42 -16.38 1.14 8.75
N GLY A 43 -15.32 1.85 8.86
CA GLY A 43 -14.13 1.56 9.61
C GLY A 43 -12.96 2.23 8.96
N LYS A 44 -11.79 1.65 9.15
CA LYS A 44 -10.55 2.10 8.52
C LYS A 44 -10.00 0.99 7.64
N SER A 45 -9.18 1.38 6.68
CA SER A 45 -8.41 0.42 5.89
C SER A 45 -6.98 0.87 5.71
N TRP A 46 -6.12 -0.08 5.38
CA TRP A 46 -4.74 0.16 5.00
C TRP A 46 -4.47 -0.48 3.66
N LEU A 47 -3.90 0.27 2.74
CA LEU A 47 -3.21 -0.27 1.59
C LEU A 47 -1.79 -0.60 2.01
N MET A 48 -1.40 -1.86 1.89
CA MET A 48 -0.11 -2.36 2.34
C MET A 48 0.73 -2.85 1.16
N GLU A 49 2.03 -2.49 1.17
CA GLU A 49 3.02 -2.99 0.24
C GLU A 49 4.25 -3.51 0.97
N GLN A 50 4.60 -4.74 0.64
CA GLN A 50 5.68 -5.45 1.33
C GLN A 50 6.49 -6.31 0.37
N GLU A 51 7.64 -6.73 0.81
CA GLU A 51 8.47 -7.71 0.12
C GLU A 51 7.76 -9.08 0.18
N PRO A 52 7.52 -9.75 -0.97
CA PRO A 52 6.61 -10.90 -1.02
C PRO A 52 7.15 -12.17 -0.36
N VAL A 53 8.46 -12.33 -0.23
CA VAL A 53 9.08 -13.53 0.33
C VAL A 53 9.19 -13.44 1.84
N SER A 54 9.68 -12.33 2.36
CA SER A 54 9.92 -12.13 3.80
C SER A 54 8.74 -11.51 4.53
N GLY A 55 7.84 -10.83 3.82
CA GLY A 55 6.80 -9.99 4.41
C GLY A 55 7.36 -8.74 5.11
N ALA A 56 8.62 -8.42 4.89
CA ALA A 56 9.25 -7.24 5.45
C ALA A 56 8.85 -5.97 4.67
N ARG A 57 9.11 -4.81 5.28
CA ARG A 57 9.01 -3.55 4.57
C ARG A 57 9.97 -3.52 3.37
N LEU A 58 9.61 -2.78 2.35
CA LEU A 58 10.50 -2.48 1.24
C LEU A 58 11.68 -1.60 1.70
N SER A 59 12.78 -1.62 0.97
CA SER A 59 13.96 -0.78 1.25
C SER A 59 13.85 0.64 0.70
N TYR A 60 12.79 0.93 -0.04
CA TYR A 60 12.51 2.22 -0.70
C TYR A 60 11.05 2.62 -0.44
N SER A 61 10.74 3.92 -0.57
CA SER A 61 9.36 4.40 -0.49
C SER A 61 8.61 4.07 -1.77
N VAL A 62 7.35 3.70 -1.63
CA VAL A 62 6.42 3.48 -2.75
C VAL A 62 5.30 4.51 -2.75
N PHE A 63 5.07 5.18 -1.63
CA PHE A 63 4.03 6.19 -1.43
C PHE A 63 4.65 7.59 -1.39
N ASP A 64 3.97 8.54 -2.01
CA ASP A 64 4.20 9.97 -1.82
C ASP A 64 3.56 10.38 -0.48
N VAL A 65 4.36 10.40 0.58
CA VAL A 65 3.90 10.66 1.95
C VAL A 65 3.75 12.16 2.21
N ASN A 66 4.59 12.96 1.58
CA ASN A 66 4.62 14.41 1.75
C ASN A 66 3.73 15.17 0.75
N ASN A 67 3.14 14.46 -0.25
CA ASN A 67 2.28 14.98 -1.32
C ASN A 67 2.96 16.07 -2.17
N ASP A 68 4.24 15.90 -2.48
CA ASP A 68 4.97 16.82 -3.36
C ASP A 68 4.99 16.38 -4.83
N GLY A 69 4.37 15.24 -5.16
CA GLY A 69 4.28 14.65 -6.49
C GLY A 69 5.56 13.91 -6.90
N LYS A 70 6.42 13.59 -5.94
CA LYS A 70 7.61 12.78 -6.14
C LYS A 70 7.66 11.66 -5.11
N ILE A 71 8.29 10.57 -5.46
CA ILE A 71 8.48 9.44 -4.56
C ILE A 71 9.98 9.26 -4.37
N ASP A 72 10.51 9.78 -3.28
CA ASP A 72 11.94 9.81 -3.01
C ASP A 72 12.27 9.65 -1.50
N GLY A 73 13.49 9.99 -1.10
CA GLY A 73 13.93 9.90 0.30
C GLY A 73 13.21 10.84 1.27
N ASN A 74 12.47 11.85 0.77
CA ASN A 74 11.69 12.77 1.60
C ASN A 74 10.36 12.12 2.06
N ASP A 75 9.97 10.99 1.46
CA ASP A 75 8.81 10.19 1.84
C ASP A 75 9.10 9.19 2.95
N TYR A 76 10.28 9.25 3.53
CA TYR A 76 10.61 8.41 4.66
C TYR A 76 10.07 9.03 5.95
N ILE A 77 9.55 8.18 6.82
CA ILE A 77 9.13 8.61 8.16
C ILE A 77 10.25 8.39 9.17
N THR A 78 10.30 9.29 10.14
CA THR A 78 11.23 9.18 11.26
C THR A 78 10.47 8.73 12.51
N ILE A 79 10.85 7.59 13.05
CA ILE A 79 10.24 6.99 14.25
C ILE A 79 11.28 6.81 15.35
N THR A 80 10.86 6.94 16.60
CA THR A 80 11.73 6.68 17.75
C THR A 80 11.34 5.35 18.40
N ILE A 81 12.26 4.41 18.39
CA ILE A 81 12.09 3.09 19.00
C ILE A 81 13.14 2.93 20.11
N ASN A 82 12.69 2.72 21.34
CA ASN A 82 13.57 2.55 22.50
C ASN A 82 14.61 3.68 22.66
N GLY A 83 14.21 4.92 22.36
CA GLY A 83 15.08 6.09 22.45
C GLY A 83 16.04 6.27 21.26
N GLN A 84 16.00 5.39 20.27
CA GLN A 84 16.76 5.52 19.02
C GLN A 84 15.85 6.01 17.89
N THR A 85 16.33 7.00 17.18
CA THR A 85 15.64 7.55 16.00
C THR A 85 16.02 6.76 14.77
N VAL A 86 15.01 6.23 14.06
CA VAL A 86 15.17 5.45 12.83
C VAL A 86 14.35 6.11 11.74
N THR A 87 14.96 6.37 10.60
CA THR A 87 14.29 6.83 9.38
C THR A 87 14.06 5.64 8.46
N ALA A 88 12.82 5.48 7.98
CA ALA A 88 12.44 4.32 7.19
C ALA A 88 11.30 4.63 6.21
N PRO A 89 11.25 3.93 5.05
CA PRO A 89 10.10 3.97 4.17
C PRO A 89 8.86 3.40 4.87
N VAL A 90 7.69 3.87 4.50
CA VAL A 90 6.41 3.35 5.00
C VAL A 90 6.01 2.09 4.24
N SER A 91 5.31 1.19 4.92
CA SER A 91 4.79 -0.05 4.32
C SER A 91 3.31 0.03 3.98
N GLY A 92 2.65 1.14 4.25
CA GLY A 92 1.24 1.28 3.96
C GLY A 92 0.69 2.68 4.19
N GLN A 93 -0.44 2.94 3.56
CA GLN A 93 -1.22 4.17 3.65
C GLN A 93 -2.60 3.87 4.24
N SER A 94 -3.05 4.69 5.20
CA SER A 94 -4.34 4.53 5.86
C SER A 94 -5.44 5.35 5.20
N PHE A 95 -6.67 4.84 5.30
CA PHE A 95 -7.89 5.50 4.83
C PHE A 95 -8.96 5.41 5.92
N ASP A 96 -9.67 6.51 6.14
CA ASP A 96 -10.76 6.58 7.14
C ASP A 96 -12.10 6.03 6.59
N GLN A 97 -12.01 4.99 5.76
CA GLN A 97 -13.12 4.25 5.18
C GLN A 97 -12.68 2.85 4.81
N LEU A 98 -13.63 1.93 4.62
CA LEU A 98 -13.32 0.63 4.08
C LEU A 98 -13.02 0.76 2.59
N LYS A 99 -11.96 0.10 2.15
CA LYS A 99 -11.45 0.18 0.79
C LYS A 99 -11.57 -1.22 0.14
N SER A 100 -12.03 -1.25 -1.10
CA SER A 100 -12.02 -2.47 -1.90
C SER A 100 -10.60 -2.83 -2.36
N LYS A 101 -10.46 -3.97 -3.02
CA LYS A 101 -9.25 -4.34 -3.75
C LYS A 101 -8.90 -3.29 -4.80
N ASP A 102 -7.61 -3.01 -4.96
CA ASP A 102 -7.12 -2.06 -5.96
C ASP A 102 -7.11 -2.65 -7.37
N THR A 103 -7.46 -1.81 -8.32
CA THR A 103 -7.13 -1.99 -9.73
C THR A 103 -5.89 -1.18 -10.03
N ILE A 104 -4.83 -1.84 -10.49
CA ILE A 104 -3.54 -1.22 -10.76
C ILE A 104 -3.47 -0.87 -12.24
N ILE A 105 -3.12 0.36 -12.55
CA ILE A 105 -2.97 0.87 -13.91
C ILE A 105 -1.60 1.52 -14.02
N SER A 106 -0.77 1.00 -14.92
CA SER A 106 0.51 1.64 -15.25
C SER A 106 0.26 2.96 -15.96
N ASN A 107 0.97 4.01 -15.55
CA ASN A 107 0.88 5.30 -16.23
C ASN A 107 1.58 5.21 -17.60
N PRO A 108 0.85 5.36 -18.72
CA PRO A 108 1.44 5.17 -20.05
C PRO A 108 2.43 6.28 -20.45
N THR A 109 2.37 7.42 -19.77
CA THR A 109 3.24 8.58 -20.04
C THR A 109 4.42 8.67 -19.07
N ASN A 110 4.30 8.03 -17.92
CA ASN A 110 5.37 7.96 -16.92
C ASN A 110 5.42 6.55 -16.31
N PRO A 111 6.24 5.63 -16.83
CA PRO A 111 6.32 4.26 -16.31
C PRO A 111 6.92 4.15 -14.90
N GLU A 112 7.50 5.22 -14.38
CA GLU A 112 7.98 5.29 -13.00
C GLU A 112 6.84 5.45 -11.99
N VAL A 113 5.63 5.70 -12.49
CA VAL A 113 4.43 5.90 -11.67
C VAL A 113 3.34 4.91 -12.05
N GLU A 114 2.65 4.37 -11.08
CA GLU A 114 1.43 3.60 -11.27
C GLU A 114 0.28 4.22 -10.46
N LEU A 115 -0.94 4.00 -10.95
CA LEU A 115 -2.16 4.47 -10.32
C LEU A 115 -2.94 3.27 -9.78
N LYS A 116 -3.38 3.35 -8.55
CA LYS A 116 -4.28 2.38 -7.94
C LYS A 116 -5.63 3.00 -7.71
N PHE A 117 -6.66 2.32 -8.18
CA PHE A 117 -8.06 2.74 -8.01
C PHE A 117 -8.83 1.70 -7.22
N SER A 118 -9.62 2.16 -6.28
CA SER A 118 -10.53 1.33 -5.50
C SER A 118 -11.80 2.10 -5.14
N SER A 119 -12.83 1.40 -4.72
CA SER A 119 -14.04 2.01 -4.18
C SER A 119 -13.98 2.08 -2.66
N GLY A 120 -14.38 3.21 -2.11
CA GLY A 120 -14.59 3.41 -0.69
C GLY A 120 -16.01 3.04 -0.26
N SER A 121 -16.19 2.69 1.01
CA SER A 121 -17.51 2.37 1.59
C SER A 121 -18.46 3.57 1.63
N ASN A 122 -17.95 4.78 1.52
CA ASN A 122 -18.72 6.01 1.41
C ASN A 122 -19.19 6.32 -0.03
N GLY A 123 -18.86 5.45 -1.02
CA GLY A 123 -19.20 5.61 -2.43
C GLY A 123 -18.20 6.42 -3.26
N GLU A 124 -17.11 6.87 -2.67
CA GLU A 124 -16.05 7.58 -3.38
C GLU A 124 -15.10 6.64 -4.10
N ILE A 125 -14.45 7.13 -5.15
CA ILE A 125 -13.33 6.45 -5.79
C ILE A 125 -12.05 6.93 -5.08
N ILE A 126 -11.31 6.01 -4.53
CA ILE A 126 -9.99 6.26 -3.97
C ILE A 126 -8.97 6.06 -5.08
N SER A 127 -8.11 7.05 -5.30
CA SER A 127 -6.95 6.94 -6.18
C SER A 127 -5.68 7.15 -5.36
N VAL A 128 -4.69 6.30 -5.60
CA VAL A 128 -3.36 6.41 -4.99
C VAL A 128 -2.34 6.38 -6.12
N GLU A 129 -1.46 7.36 -6.11
CA GLU A 129 -0.31 7.43 -7.00
C GLU A 129 0.89 6.84 -6.27
N GLU A 130 1.58 5.92 -6.91
CA GLU A 130 2.67 5.17 -6.31
C GLU A 130 3.82 4.95 -7.29
N GLN A 131 4.95 4.53 -6.74
CA GLN A 131 6.09 4.17 -7.57
C GLN A 131 5.75 2.98 -8.47
N GLY A 132 5.89 3.17 -9.76
CA GLY A 132 5.74 2.13 -10.77
C GLY A 132 6.96 1.22 -10.86
N GLY A 133 6.88 0.25 -11.76
CA GLY A 133 7.98 -0.70 -12.02
C GLY A 133 9.14 -0.13 -12.83
N GLY A 134 9.04 1.11 -13.30
CA GLY A 134 10.01 1.70 -14.21
C GLY A 134 10.24 0.85 -15.45
N ASP A 135 11.43 0.92 -16.00
CA ASP A 135 11.84 0.14 -17.18
C ASP A 135 11.93 -1.39 -16.97
N LEU A 136 11.64 -1.88 -15.75
CA LEU A 136 11.59 -3.32 -15.47
C LEU A 136 10.46 -4.03 -16.24
N LEU A 137 9.52 -3.27 -16.77
CA LEU A 137 8.50 -3.73 -17.72
C LEU A 137 9.05 -3.85 -19.15
N GLY A 138 10.31 -4.15 -19.30
CA GLY A 138 10.93 -4.43 -20.58
C GLY A 138 10.05 -5.41 -21.36
N ARG A 139 9.74 -5.04 -22.62
CA ARG A 139 8.96 -5.82 -23.57
C ARG A 139 9.47 -7.27 -23.56
N GLN A 140 8.74 -8.19 -22.95
CA GLN A 140 9.00 -9.62 -23.06
C GLN A 140 8.58 -10.04 -24.47
N SER A 141 9.55 -10.04 -25.38
CA SER A 141 9.35 -10.62 -26.69
C SER A 141 9.60 -12.11 -26.60
N TRP A 142 8.59 -12.91 -26.83
CA TRP A 142 8.76 -14.33 -27.09
C TRP A 142 9.53 -14.47 -28.40
N ARG A 143 10.73 -15.01 -28.34
CA ARG A 143 11.46 -15.45 -29.53
C ARG A 143 11.24 -16.94 -29.65
N GLU A 144 10.55 -17.36 -30.70
CA GLU A 144 10.53 -18.75 -31.13
C GLU A 144 11.95 -19.10 -31.62
N LEU A 145 12.60 -20.02 -30.94
CA LEU A 145 13.87 -20.57 -31.39
C LEU A 145 13.55 -21.64 -32.45
N GLN A 146 13.85 -21.36 -33.71
CA GLN A 146 13.89 -22.34 -34.79
C GLN A 146 15.19 -23.11 -34.75
#